data_02565ec938cd7ab3157680e09e63bfa9
#
_entry.id   02565ec938cd7ab3157680e09e63bfa9
#
_cell.length_a   1.000
_cell.length_b   1.000
_cell.length_c   1.000
_cell.angle_alpha   90.00
_cell.angle_beta   90.00
_cell.angle_gamma   90.00
#
_symmetry.space_group_name_H-M   'P 1'
#
loop_
_entity.id
_entity.type
_entity.pdbx_description
1 polymer ?
#
loop_
_entity_poly.entity_id
_entity_poly.type
_entity_poly.pdbx_seq_one_letter_code
_entity_poly.pdbx_strand_id
1 'polypeptide(L)'
;MTSVVVLGTHLGDEGIGTLTDFLSANAEVIARYQGGDNAGHTIVIDGKKFKLHLIPSGIFFPEKISVIGNGVVINPKSLVKELAYLHEEGVTTDSLRISDRAHVILPYHIELDRLQEESKGDNKIGTTIKGIGPAYMDKAARVGIRIADLLDRDVFAE
;
A
#
# COMPACT_ATOMS: atom_id res chain seq x y z
N MET A 1 -3.25 -26.01 -2.33
CA MET A 1 -2.64 -24.67 -2.39
C MET A 1 -1.93 -24.40 -1.08
N THR A 2 -0.66 -24.07 -1.13
CA THR A 2 0.12 -23.71 0.07
C THR A 2 0.20 -22.18 0.13
N SER A 3 -0.16 -21.59 1.28
CA SER A 3 -0.04 -20.15 1.50
C SER A 3 1.10 -19.89 2.48
N VAL A 4 1.91 -18.87 2.19
CA VAL A 4 2.97 -18.38 3.07
C VAL A 4 2.62 -16.95 3.48
N VAL A 5 2.66 -16.66 4.77
CA VAL A 5 2.46 -15.31 5.30
C VAL A 5 3.76 -14.82 5.90
N VAL A 6 4.21 -13.65 5.43
CA VAL A 6 5.43 -12.99 5.93
C VAL A 6 4.99 -11.86 6.86
N LEU A 7 5.48 -11.91 8.09
CA LEU A 7 5.17 -10.94 9.14
C LEU A 7 6.46 -10.38 9.74
N GLY A 8 6.47 -9.07 10.01
CA GLY A 8 7.42 -8.44 10.88
C GLY A 8 6.84 -8.34 12.29
N THR A 9 7.59 -8.76 13.32
CA THR A 9 7.09 -8.84 14.70
C THR A 9 7.94 -8.10 15.72
N HIS A 10 9.01 -7.44 15.30
CA HIS A 10 9.98 -6.87 16.23
C HIS A 10 10.28 -5.38 15.98
N LEU A 11 10.93 -5.04 14.88
CA LEU A 11 11.44 -3.68 14.63
C LEU A 11 10.59 -2.82 13.67
N GLY A 12 9.60 -3.41 13.01
CA GLY A 12 8.78 -2.74 12.00
C GLY A 12 9.41 -2.71 10.59
N ASP A 13 10.68 -2.37 10.45
CA ASP A 13 11.45 -2.47 9.21
C ASP A 13 12.45 -3.61 9.31
N GLU A 14 12.02 -4.80 8.92
CA GLU A 14 12.73 -6.08 9.07
C GLU A 14 13.12 -6.71 7.74
N GLY A 15 13.14 -5.91 6.67
CA GLY A 15 13.46 -6.42 5.33
C GLY A 15 12.40 -7.35 4.73
N ILE A 16 11.15 -7.22 5.18
CA ILE A 16 10.01 -8.04 4.69
C ILE A 16 9.90 -7.96 3.17
N GLY A 17 10.14 -6.79 2.57
CA GLY A 17 10.12 -6.60 1.12
C GLY A 17 11.09 -7.52 0.40
N THR A 18 12.34 -7.61 0.87
CA THR A 18 13.39 -8.47 0.29
C THR A 18 13.05 -9.96 0.45
N LEU A 19 12.53 -10.35 1.62
CA LEU A 19 12.10 -11.74 1.83
C LEU A 19 10.91 -12.10 0.95
N THR A 20 9.94 -11.20 0.83
CA THR A 20 8.78 -11.40 -0.04
C THR A 20 9.21 -11.51 -1.50
N ASP A 21 10.13 -10.68 -1.96
CA ASP A 21 10.68 -10.75 -3.31
C ASP A 21 11.33 -12.10 -3.59
N PHE A 22 12.18 -12.58 -2.68
CA PHE A 22 12.80 -13.90 -2.78
C PHE A 22 11.75 -15.03 -2.84
N LEU A 23 10.73 -14.98 -2.00
CA LEU A 23 9.66 -15.99 -1.98
C LEU A 23 8.75 -15.88 -3.20
N SER A 24 8.62 -14.70 -3.80
CA SER A 24 7.79 -14.43 -4.97
C SER A 24 8.19 -15.28 -6.18
N ALA A 25 9.46 -15.68 -6.28
CA ALA A 25 9.92 -16.55 -7.37
C ALA A 25 9.11 -17.87 -7.45
N ASN A 26 8.64 -18.39 -6.31
CA ASN A 26 7.92 -19.67 -6.21
C ASN A 26 6.40 -19.50 -5.94
N ALA A 27 5.87 -18.28 -6.02
CA ALA A 27 4.45 -17.99 -5.79
C ALA A 27 3.75 -17.66 -7.11
N GLU A 28 2.48 -18.02 -7.23
CA GLU A 28 1.60 -17.63 -8.35
C GLU A 28 0.92 -16.28 -8.07
N VAL A 29 0.65 -16.00 -6.80
CA VAL A 29 -0.01 -14.77 -6.35
C VAL A 29 0.79 -14.14 -5.23
N ILE A 30 1.10 -12.86 -5.36
CA ILE A 30 1.79 -12.07 -4.34
C ILE A 30 0.82 -11.00 -3.84
N ALA A 31 0.42 -11.08 -2.58
CA ALA A 31 -0.58 -10.20 -2.01
C ALA A 31 -0.02 -9.34 -0.87
N ARG A 32 -0.23 -8.03 -0.97
CA ARG A 32 -0.10 -7.13 0.15
C ARG A 32 -1.43 -7.08 0.88
N TYR A 33 -1.47 -7.53 2.12
CA TYR A 33 -2.72 -7.71 2.84
C TYR A 33 -3.08 -6.55 3.78
N GLN A 34 -2.11 -5.69 4.16
CA GLN A 34 -2.33 -4.55 5.07
C GLN A 34 -1.27 -3.45 4.89
N GLY A 35 -1.42 -2.35 5.66
CA GLY A 35 -0.53 -1.19 5.63
C GLY A 35 -0.96 -0.15 4.60
N GLY A 36 -0.06 0.74 4.24
CA GLY A 36 -0.27 1.82 3.27
C GLY A 36 1.05 2.26 2.65
N ASP A 37 1.13 3.49 2.15
CA ASP A 37 2.30 4.06 1.49
C ASP A 37 3.32 4.70 2.46
N ASN A 38 3.18 4.45 3.77
CA ASN A 38 4.06 5.02 4.81
C ASN A 38 5.47 4.40 4.83
N ALA A 39 5.61 3.16 4.39
CA ALA A 39 6.90 2.49 4.28
C ALA A 39 7.21 2.17 2.81
N GLY A 40 8.47 2.24 2.43
CA GLY A 40 8.95 1.82 1.11
C GLY A 40 9.85 0.60 1.24
N HIS A 41 9.86 -0.24 0.22
CA HIS A 41 10.82 -1.33 0.10
C HIS A 41 11.58 -1.19 -1.21
N THR A 42 12.86 -1.51 -1.17
CA THR A 42 13.74 -1.45 -2.34
C THR A 42 14.01 -2.86 -2.82
N ILE A 43 13.82 -3.06 -4.12
CA ILE A 43 14.09 -4.32 -4.82
C ILE A 43 15.21 -4.07 -5.82
N VAL A 44 16.07 -5.05 -6.04
CA VAL A 44 17.14 -4.98 -7.03
C VAL A 44 16.91 -6.05 -8.07
N ILE A 45 16.68 -5.64 -9.32
CA ILE A 45 16.47 -6.52 -10.47
C ILE A 45 17.51 -6.15 -11.55
N ASP A 46 18.30 -7.10 -11.95
CA ASP A 46 19.37 -6.92 -12.95
C ASP A 46 20.30 -5.72 -12.64
N GLY A 47 20.59 -5.51 -11.34
CA GLY A 47 21.43 -4.40 -10.87
C GLY A 47 20.72 -3.06 -10.78
N LYS A 48 19.47 -2.95 -11.24
CA LYS A 48 18.64 -1.74 -11.14
C LYS A 48 17.81 -1.75 -9.87
N LYS A 49 17.79 -0.63 -9.15
CA LYS A 49 17.03 -0.47 -7.91
C LYS A 49 15.65 0.12 -8.20
N PHE A 50 14.62 -0.56 -7.71
CA PHE A 50 13.24 -0.10 -7.73
C PHE A 50 12.76 0.16 -6.30
N LYS A 51 12.08 1.27 -6.09
CA LYS A 51 11.50 1.62 -4.80
C LYS A 51 9.98 1.59 -4.90
N LEU A 52 9.37 0.63 -4.20
CA LEU A 52 7.92 0.44 -4.15
C LEU A 52 7.38 0.86 -2.78
N HIS A 53 6.12 1.30 -2.75
CA HIS A 53 5.40 1.70 -1.54
C HIS A 53 4.09 0.93 -1.35
N LEU A 54 3.24 0.87 -2.36
CA LEU A 54 1.93 0.20 -2.33
C LEU A 54 1.93 -1.11 -3.12
N ILE A 55 2.58 -1.11 -4.28
CA ILE A 55 2.53 -2.21 -5.22
C ILE A 55 3.41 -3.37 -4.72
N PRO A 56 2.88 -4.61 -4.70
CA PRO A 56 3.67 -5.78 -4.31
C PRO A 56 4.83 -6.05 -5.27
N SER A 57 5.94 -6.62 -4.75
CA SER A 57 7.13 -6.99 -5.54
C SER A 57 6.84 -7.97 -6.68
N GLY A 58 5.77 -8.73 -6.58
CA GLY A 58 5.34 -9.62 -7.67
C GLY A 58 5.08 -8.95 -9.01
N ILE A 59 4.94 -7.61 -9.03
CA ILE A 59 4.72 -6.84 -10.25
C ILE A 59 5.85 -7.00 -11.30
N PHE A 60 7.04 -7.36 -10.86
CA PHE A 60 8.19 -7.61 -11.74
C PHE A 60 8.15 -8.98 -12.45
N PHE A 61 7.18 -9.80 -12.11
CA PHE A 61 6.95 -11.11 -12.72
C PHE A 61 5.63 -11.08 -13.50
N PRO A 62 5.65 -10.83 -14.82
CA PRO A 62 4.43 -10.61 -15.62
C PRO A 62 3.44 -11.79 -15.60
N GLU A 63 3.95 -12.99 -15.40
CA GLU A 63 3.16 -14.23 -15.32
C GLU A 63 2.45 -14.42 -13.98
N LYS A 64 2.72 -13.58 -12.96
CA LYS A 64 2.19 -13.70 -11.62
C LYS A 64 1.14 -12.62 -11.35
N ILE A 65 0.23 -12.91 -10.44
CA ILE A 65 -0.80 -11.95 -10.03
C ILE A 65 -0.31 -11.19 -8.81
N SER A 66 -0.26 -9.87 -8.92
CA SER A 66 0.03 -8.96 -7.82
C SER A 66 -1.25 -8.37 -7.26
N VAL A 67 -1.48 -8.48 -5.95
CA VAL A 67 -2.74 -8.06 -5.32
C VAL A 67 -2.50 -7.03 -4.22
N ILE A 68 -3.22 -5.91 -4.30
CA ILE A 68 -3.42 -5.00 -3.17
C ILE A 68 -4.75 -5.40 -2.52
N GLY A 69 -4.68 -5.99 -1.32
CA GLY A 69 -5.82 -6.55 -0.62
C GLY A 69 -6.67 -5.51 0.13
N ASN A 70 -7.82 -5.93 0.58
CA ASN A 70 -8.80 -5.08 1.29
C ASN A 70 -8.32 -4.58 2.67
N GLY A 71 -7.26 -5.14 3.21
CA GLY A 71 -6.66 -4.64 4.46
C GLY A 71 -5.75 -3.43 4.26
N VAL A 72 -5.34 -3.12 3.03
CA VAL A 72 -4.52 -1.95 2.70
C VAL A 72 -5.37 -0.68 2.71
N VAL A 73 -4.78 0.43 3.16
CA VAL A 73 -5.32 1.78 2.95
C VAL A 73 -4.53 2.45 1.83
N ILE A 74 -5.23 2.92 0.80
CA ILE A 74 -4.65 3.35 -0.47
C ILE A 74 -4.75 4.86 -0.60
N ASN A 75 -3.61 5.53 -0.77
CA ASN A 75 -3.57 6.91 -1.25
C ASN A 75 -3.58 6.87 -2.79
N PRO A 76 -4.68 7.30 -3.47
CA PRO A 76 -4.77 7.25 -4.93
C PRO A 76 -3.67 8.04 -5.63
N LYS A 77 -3.28 9.18 -5.06
CA LYS A 77 -2.21 10.01 -5.61
C LYS A 77 -0.86 9.30 -5.57
N SER A 78 -0.57 8.58 -4.49
CA SER A 78 0.65 7.76 -4.35
C SER A 78 0.63 6.59 -5.32
N LEU A 79 -0.52 5.90 -5.44
CA LEU A 79 -0.68 4.77 -6.34
C LEU A 79 -0.45 5.18 -7.80
N VAL A 80 -1.09 6.27 -8.26
CA VAL A 80 -0.92 6.76 -9.64
C VAL A 80 0.53 7.12 -9.93
N LYS A 81 1.22 7.76 -8.99
CA LYS A 81 2.65 8.08 -9.13
C LYS A 81 3.52 6.82 -9.23
N GLU A 82 3.23 5.80 -8.43
CA GLU A 82 3.98 4.56 -8.44
C GLU A 82 3.74 3.77 -9.73
N LEU A 83 2.51 3.75 -10.25
CA LEU A 83 2.18 3.17 -11.56
C LEU A 83 2.90 3.90 -12.71
N ALA A 84 2.90 5.24 -12.70
CA ALA A 84 3.60 6.03 -13.71
C ALA A 84 5.11 5.75 -13.69
N TYR A 85 5.71 5.74 -12.51
CA TYR A 85 7.12 5.39 -12.33
C TYR A 85 7.46 4.00 -12.90
N LEU A 86 6.63 2.97 -12.62
CA LEU A 86 6.86 1.63 -13.13
C LEU A 86 6.76 1.59 -14.67
N HIS A 87 5.80 2.30 -15.26
CA HIS A 87 5.66 2.41 -16.72
C HIS A 87 6.86 3.10 -17.37
N GLU A 88 7.37 4.18 -16.79
CA GLU A 88 8.59 4.87 -17.25
C GLU A 88 9.81 3.95 -17.22
N GLU A 89 9.85 3.03 -16.26
CA GLU A 89 10.88 2.03 -16.12
C GLU A 89 10.67 0.77 -17.00
N GLY A 90 9.62 0.75 -17.82
CA GLY A 90 9.29 -0.34 -18.74
C GLY A 90 8.64 -1.56 -18.08
N VAL A 91 8.12 -1.41 -16.86
CA VAL A 91 7.44 -2.49 -16.13
C VAL A 91 5.95 -2.44 -16.43
N THR A 92 5.38 -3.55 -16.95
CA THR A 92 3.93 -3.69 -17.14
C THR A 92 3.22 -3.91 -15.82
N THR A 93 2.05 -3.32 -15.67
CA THR A 93 1.22 -3.44 -14.47
C THR A 93 -0.09 -4.20 -14.73
N ASP A 94 -0.21 -4.90 -15.85
CA ASP A 94 -1.42 -5.63 -16.26
C ASP A 94 -1.80 -6.75 -15.30
N SER A 95 -0.82 -7.30 -14.57
CA SER A 95 -1.02 -8.33 -13.54
C SER A 95 -1.49 -7.79 -12.20
N LEU A 96 -1.55 -6.45 -12.02
CA LEU A 96 -2.00 -5.85 -10.77
C LEU A 96 -3.51 -5.98 -10.59
N ARG A 97 -3.92 -6.39 -9.40
CA ARG A 97 -5.31 -6.41 -8.96
C ARG A 97 -5.42 -5.61 -7.67
N ILE A 98 -6.44 -4.77 -7.58
CA ILE A 98 -6.72 -3.95 -6.41
C ILE A 98 -8.09 -4.34 -5.90
N SER A 99 -8.18 -4.64 -4.60
CA SER A 99 -9.47 -4.92 -3.99
C SER A 99 -10.35 -3.67 -4.03
N ASP A 100 -11.56 -3.81 -4.55
CA ASP A 100 -12.61 -2.80 -4.52
C ASP A 100 -13.03 -2.41 -3.09
N ARG A 101 -12.74 -3.31 -2.12
CA ARG A 101 -13.02 -3.13 -0.69
C ARG A 101 -11.87 -2.50 0.09
N ALA A 102 -10.74 -2.18 -0.54
CA ALA A 102 -9.67 -1.43 0.09
C ALA A 102 -10.12 0.02 0.36
N HIS A 103 -9.72 0.57 1.52
CA HIS A 103 -10.12 1.92 1.91
C HIS A 103 -9.18 2.96 1.30
N VAL A 104 -9.74 4.14 1.06
CA VAL A 104 -9.05 5.27 0.42
C VAL A 104 -8.52 6.23 1.48
N ILE A 105 -7.29 6.68 1.34
CA ILE A 105 -6.73 7.80 2.10
C ILE A 105 -7.08 9.08 1.35
N LEU A 106 -7.94 9.89 1.94
CA LEU A 106 -8.34 11.19 1.42
C LEU A 106 -7.48 12.31 2.03
N PRO A 107 -7.48 13.52 1.44
CA PRO A 107 -6.67 14.64 1.93
C PRO A 107 -6.92 14.98 3.41
N TYR A 108 -8.15 14.84 3.89
CA TYR A 108 -8.47 15.12 5.28
C TYR A 108 -7.81 14.15 6.27
N HIS A 109 -7.57 12.89 5.87
CA HIS A 109 -6.84 11.93 6.71
C HIS A 109 -5.40 12.39 6.95
N ILE A 110 -4.76 12.93 5.91
CA ILE A 110 -3.38 13.45 5.99
C ILE A 110 -3.35 14.66 6.94
N GLU A 111 -4.34 15.54 6.81
CA GLU A 111 -4.44 16.72 7.67
C GLU A 111 -4.75 16.36 9.12
N LEU A 112 -5.62 15.38 9.35
CA LEU A 112 -5.89 14.85 10.70
C LEU A 112 -4.63 14.23 11.33
N ASP A 113 -3.86 13.45 10.56
CA ASP A 113 -2.60 12.85 11.03
C ASP A 113 -1.62 13.95 11.47
N ARG A 114 -1.47 15.01 10.66
CA ARG A 114 -0.65 16.17 10.97
C ARG A 114 -1.10 16.87 12.26
N LEU A 115 -2.38 17.22 12.37
CA LEU A 115 -2.94 17.92 13.51
C LEU A 115 -2.86 17.08 14.80
N GLN A 116 -3.14 15.79 14.71
CA GLN A 116 -3.02 14.87 15.84
C GLN A 116 -1.57 14.77 16.33
N GLU A 117 -0.62 14.72 15.40
CA GLU A 117 0.80 14.67 15.77
C GLU A 117 1.28 15.98 16.38
N GLU A 118 0.86 17.13 15.83
CA GLU A 118 1.17 18.46 16.38
C GLU A 118 0.58 18.67 17.78
N SER A 119 -0.65 18.18 18.03
CA SER A 119 -1.33 18.33 19.31
C SER A 119 -0.65 17.60 20.47
N LYS A 120 0.19 16.59 20.18
CA LYS A 120 0.92 15.81 21.19
C LYS A 120 2.14 16.54 21.77
N GLY A 121 2.56 17.67 21.18
CA GLY A 121 3.72 18.44 21.65
C GLY A 121 4.97 17.58 21.78
N ASP A 122 5.52 17.46 22.99
CA ASP A 122 6.72 16.66 23.24
C ASP A 122 6.49 15.15 23.21
N ASN A 123 5.24 14.70 23.21
CA ASN A 123 4.86 13.28 23.14
C ASN A 123 4.57 12.80 21.70
N LYS A 124 5.16 13.45 20.70
CA LYS A 124 5.02 13.05 19.29
C LYS A 124 5.47 11.61 19.09
N ILE A 125 4.69 10.87 18.28
CA ILE A 125 5.02 9.48 17.89
C ILE A 125 6.05 9.48 16.76
N GLY A 126 6.13 10.56 15.95
CA GLY A 126 6.96 10.63 14.74
C GLY A 126 6.30 9.93 13.58
N THR A 127 5.00 10.19 13.34
CA THR A 127 4.27 9.61 12.22
C THR A 127 4.84 10.10 10.89
N THR A 128 4.57 9.36 9.81
CA THR A 128 4.99 9.75 8.44
C THR A 128 4.08 10.80 7.82
N ILE A 129 3.05 11.24 8.52
CA ILE A 129 2.03 12.20 8.07
C ILE A 129 1.44 11.78 6.71
N LYS A 130 1.10 10.50 6.59
CA LYS A 130 0.50 9.91 5.39
C LYS A 130 -1.00 9.63 5.54
N GLY A 131 -1.58 9.91 6.72
CA GLY A 131 -2.98 9.68 7.02
C GLY A 131 -3.36 8.20 7.22
N ILE A 132 -2.38 7.33 7.45
CA ILE A 132 -2.60 5.88 7.61
C ILE A 132 -3.49 5.61 8.82
N GLY A 133 -3.13 6.14 9.99
CA GLY A 133 -3.88 5.98 11.24
C GLY A 133 -5.34 6.44 11.11
N PRO A 134 -5.59 7.70 10.72
CA PRO A 134 -6.95 8.20 10.50
C PRO A 134 -7.77 7.37 9.49
N ALA A 135 -7.19 6.92 8.39
CA ALA A 135 -7.90 6.08 7.43
C ALA A 135 -8.28 4.70 8.02
N TYR A 136 -7.42 4.11 8.86
CA TYR A 136 -7.77 2.89 9.60
C TYR A 136 -8.83 3.14 10.68
N MET A 137 -8.85 4.31 11.29
CA MET A 137 -9.91 4.69 12.24
C MET A 137 -11.26 4.74 11.53
N ASP A 138 -11.35 5.39 10.37
CA ASP A 138 -12.57 5.47 9.58
C ASP A 138 -13.02 4.10 9.07
N LYS A 139 -12.08 3.25 8.67
CA LYS A 139 -12.34 1.85 8.32
C LYS A 139 -12.97 1.09 9.48
N ALA A 140 -12.41 1.19 10.68
CA ALA A 140 -12.91 0.52 11.88
C ALA A 140 -14.27 1.08 12.32
N ALA A 141 -14.46 2.40 12.22
CA ALA A 141 -15.73 3.09 12.49
C ALA A 141 -16.81 2.84 11.42
N ARG A 142 -16.45 2.23 10.28
CA ARG A 142 -17.35 1.94 9.15
C ARG A 142 -17.89 3.19 8.44
N VAL A 143 -17.12 4.27 8.44
CA VAL A 143 -17.45 5.53 7.75
C VAL A 143 -16.47 5.83 6.61
N GLY A 144 -15.42 5.00 6.46
CA GLY A 144 -14.39 5.20 5.45
C GLY A 144 -14.86 4.86 4.03
N ILE A 145 -14.33 5.57 3.06
CA ILE A 145 -14.58 5.39 1.62
C ILE A 145 -13.70 4.26 1.08
N ARG A 146 -14.29 3.39 0.25
CA ARG A 146 -13.61 2.28 -0.41
C ARG A 146 -13.27 2.64 -1.86
N ILE A 147 -12.44 1.82 -2.50
CA ILE A 147 -12.16 1.95 -3.93
C ILE A 147 -13.45 1.83 -4.76
N ALA A 148 -14.37 0.90 -4.42
CA ALA A 148 -15.66 0.80 -5.10
C ALA A 148 -16.44 2.12 -5.05
N ASP A 149 -16.52 2.73 -3.87
CA ASP A 149 -17.27 3.98 -3.65
C ASP A 149 -16.61 5.14 -4.43
N LEU A 150 -15.27 5.19 -4.48
CA LEU A 150 -14.52 6.20 -5.23
C LEU A 150 -14.74 6.11 -6.75
N LEU A 151 -14.97 4.90 -7.28
CA LEU A 151 -15.17 4.68 -8.72
C LEU A 151 -16.59 4.96 -9.17
N ASP A 152 -17.54 5.04 -8.25
CA ASP A 152 -18.92 5.41 -8.48
C ASP A 152 -19.13 6.89 -8.13
N ARG A 153 -19.35 7.73 -9.17
CA ARG A 153 -19.44 9.17 -9.00
C ARG A 153 -20.64 9.58 -8.12
N ASP A 154 -21.74 8.87 -8.24
CA ASP A 154 -22.98 9.23 -7.53
C ASP A 154 -22.85 8.87 -6.05
N VAL A 155 -22.30 7.69 -5.76
CA VAL A 155 -22.00 7.26 -4.39
C VAL A 155 -20.92 8.13 -3.74
N PHE A 156 -19.92 8.57 -4.50
CA PHE A 156 -18.85 9.41 -3.97
C PHE A 156 -19.31 10.84 -3.66
N ALA A 157 -20.37 11.33 -4.30
CA ALA A 157 -20.91 12.68 -4.14
C ALA A 157 -21.90 12.82 -2.95
N GLU A 158 -22.40 11.72 -2.39
CA GLU A 158 -23.23 11.67 -1.17
C GLU A 158 -22.39 11.82 0.10
#